data_5bd09714c28a8205ecea92f9140a4fa7
#
_entry.id   5bd09714c28a8205ecea92f9140a4fa7
#
_cell.length_a   1.000
_cell.length_b   1.000
_cell.length_c   1.000
_cell.angle_alpha   90.00
_cell.angle_beta   90.00
_cell.angle_gamma   90.00
#
_symmetry.space_group_name_H-M   'P 1'
#
loop_
_entity.id
_entity.type
_entity.pdbx_description
1 polymer ?
#
loop_
_entity_poly.entity_id
_entity_poly.type
_entity_poly.pdbx_seq_one_letter_code
_entity_poly.pdbx_strand_id
1 'polypeptide(L)'
;SPLPAVSPTIESKLKEITVRLRDSLEPNTTYTIQFGNAIKDYNEGNVLKNFSTSFSTGSRLDSGELKGKLVVAETGKTDSTLIVVLHRSSDDSAIVNQRPAYITRLNGEGEFLFQQLPDRDFYMYALKDDGGMRRLIGNDARVAFLDSAVHPSADPTSITLYAFDLKEKETTQSGPAPSMPTPGIKGRPGGAAAEKRLRYANNLSEGKQDLLRPFELTVDQPLIRFDSSKIRLYTDTSFIPVANYSLSIDSNRRKLTLQVNWTEDKLYK
;
A
#
# COMPACT_ATOMS: atom_id res chain seq x y z
N SER A 1 -9.37 14.14 9.55
CA SER A 1 -9.97 12.80 9.52
C SER A 1 -11.48 12.90 9.53
N PRO A 2 -12.21 12.14 8.67
CA PRO A 2 -11.65 11.17 7.72
C PRO A 2 -10.78 11.82 6.64
N LEU A 3 -10.02 10.98 5.91
CA LEU A 3 -9.12 11.46 4.88
C LEU A 3 -9.89 11.98 3.65
N PRO A 4 -9.65 13.23 3.21
CA PRO A 4 -10.26 13.74 2.00
C PRO A 4 -9.64 13.10 0.75
N ALA A 5 -10.43 12.92 -0.32
CA ALA A 5 -9.94 12.43 -1.61
C ALA A 5 -9.03 13.48 -2.28
N VAL A 6 -9.38 14.75 -2.13
CA VAL A 6 -8.59 15.89 -2.62
C VAL A 6 -7.98 16.65 -1.44
N SER A 7 -6.70 16.97 -1.52
CA SER A 7 -6.01 17.72 -0.47
C SER A 7 -6.69 19.10 -0.25
N PRO A 8 -6.95 19.49 1.01
CA PRO A 8 -7.51 20.80 1.31
C PRO A 8 -6.52 21.92 0.96
N THR A 9 -7.05 23.09 0.65
CA THR A 9 -6.24 24.29 0.50
C THR A 9 -6.15 25.01 1.84
N ILE A 10 -4.95 25.39 2.24
CA ILE A 10 -4.69 26.10 3.49
C ILE A 10 -4.11 27.47 3.14
N GLU A 11 -4.77 28.52 3.60
CA GLU A 11 -4.33 29.91 3.44
C GLU A 11 -4.14 30.50 4.84
N SER A 12 -3.04 31.18 5.07
CA SER A 12 -2.80 31.95 6.30
C SER A 12 -2.67 33.43 6.00
N LYS A 13 -3.40 34.26 6.72
CA LYS A 13 -3.36 35.70 6.59
C LYS A 13 -3.38 36.33 7.99
N LEU A 14 -2.26 36.87 8.42
CA LEU A 14 -2.12 37.51 9.73
C LEU A 14 -2.58 36.59 10.89
N LYS A 15 -3.77 36.80 11.40
CA LYS A 15 -4.37 36.08 12.55
C LYS A 15 -5.42 35.04 12.12
N GLU A 16 -5.57 34.82 10.83
CA GLU A 16 -6.59 33.93 10.28
C GLU A 16 -5.94 32.79 9.50
N ILE A 17 -6.42 31.58 9.74
CA ILE A 17 -6.09 30.39 8.97
C ILE A 17 -7.38 29.88 8.36
N THR A 18 -7.44 29.89 7.05
CA THR A 18 -8.58 29.38 6.28
C THR A 18 -8.25 28.01 5.71
N VAL A 19 -9.04 27.02 6.07
CA VAL A 19 -8.95 25.66 5.51
C VAL A 19 -10.16 25.42 4.61
N ARG A 20 -9.92 25.19 3.33
CA ARG A 20 -10.98 24.90 2.35
C ARG A 20 -10.93 23.44 1.97
N LEU A 21 -11.95 22.70 2.34
CA LEU A 21 -12.19 21.34 1.90
C LEU A 21 -12.78 21.38 0.49
N ARG A 22 -12.22 20.58 -0.42
CA ARG A 22 -12.64 20.56 -1.83
C ARG A 22 -13.56 19.40 -2.16
N ASP A 23 -13.64 18.43 -1.24
CA ASP A 23 -14.52 17.27 -1.38
C ASP A 23 -15.91 17.59 -0.83
N SER A 24 -16.91 16.87 -1.34
CA SER A 24 -18.21 16.79 -0.69
C SER A 24 -18.05 16.08 0.64
N LEU A 25 -18.50 16.72 1.70
CA LEU A 25 -18.47 16.13 3.04
C LEU A 25 -19.56 15.05 3.18
N GLU A 26 -19.20 13.95 3.83
CA GLU A 26 -20.16 12.90 4.15
C GLU A 26 -21.15 13.39 5.21
N PRO A 27 -22.46 13.05 5.10
CA PRO A 27 -23.43 13.42 6.10
C PRO A 27 -23.21 12.67 7.42
N ASN A 28 -23.65 13.26 8.53
CA ASN A 28 -23.53 12.66 9.87
C ASN A 28 -22.13 12.15 10.20
N THR A 29 -21.11 12.93 9.89
CA THR A 29 -19.71 12.54 10.05
C THR A 29 -18.93 13.63 10.77
N THR A 30 -18.14 13.26 11.75
CA THR A 30 -17.24 14.16 12.44
C THR A 30 -15.91 14.27 11.69
N TYR A 31 -15.53 15.49 11.40
CA TYR A 31 -14.28 15.85 10.75
C TYR A 31 -13.33 16.49 11.74
N THR A 32 -12.12 15.96 11.85
CA THR A 32 -11.05 16.50 12.69
C THR A 32 -9.92 17.00 11.82
N ILE A 33 -9.54 18.26 11.97
CA ILE A 33 -8.38 18.87 11.36
C ILE A 33 -7.28 18.93 12.39
N GLN A 34 -6.19 18.22 12.15
CA GLN A 34 -5.02 18.20 13.03
C GLN A 34 -3.93 19.10 12.43
N PHE A 35 -3.63 20.17 13.13
CA PHE A 35 -2.56 21.10 12.77
C PHE A 35 -1.21 20.67 13.36
N GLY A 36 -1.23 19.82 14.38
CA GLY A 36 -0.01 19.41 15.08
C GLY A 36 0.73 20.63 15.64
N ASN A 37 1.96 20.82 15.17
CA ASN A 37 2.84 21.92 15.55
C ASN A 37 2.99 22.98 14.44
N ALA A 38 2.10 22.98 13.43
CA ALA A 38 2.22 23.87 12.28
C ALA A 38 1.81 25.33 12.59
N ILE A 39 0.99 25.53 13.62
CA ILE A 39 0.56 26.88 14.03
C ILE A 39 1.62 27.49 14.96
N LYS A 40 2.14 28.65 14.55
CA LYS A 40 3.13 29.41 15.30
C LYS A 40 2.69 30.85 15.42
N ASP A 41 2.99 31.45 16.57
CA ASP A 41 2.86 32.89 16.76
C ASP A 41 3.77 33.65 15.79
N TYR A 42 3.24 34.76 15.26
CA TYR A 42 3.96 35.56 14.26
C TYR A 42 5.16 36.34 14.85
N ASN A 43 5.04 36.82 16.10
CA ASN A 43 6.04 37.71 16.69
C ASN A 43 7.19 36.90 17.33
N GLU A 44 6.87 35.94 18.16
CA GLU A 44 7.84 35.22 18.98
C GLU A 44 8.14 33.81 18.46
N GLY A 45 7.34 33.32 17.49
CA GLY A 45 7.52 31.99 16.94
C GLY A 45 7.08 30.85 17.86
N ASN A 46 6.36 31.16 18.95
CA ASN A 46 5.83 30.16 19.86
C ASN A 46 4.88 29.20 19.14
N VAL A 47 5.08 27.91 19.36
CA VAL A 47 4.31 26.86 18.70
C VAL A 47 3.08 26.51 19.52
N LEU A 48 1.90 26.56 18.90
CA LEU A 48 0.68 25.97 19.45
C LEU A 48 0.75 24.46 19.23
N LYS A 49 1.16 23.72 20.29
CA LYS A 49 1.44 22.29 20.19
C LYS A 49 0.17 21.47 20.11
N ASN A 50 0.19 20.45 19.21
CA ASN A 50 -0.86 19.43 19.08
C ASN A 50 -2.27 19.99 18.88
N PHE A 51 -2.39 21.17 18.27
CA PHE A 51 -3.70 21.79 18.07
C PHE A 51 -4.51 21.01 17.03
N SER A 52 -5.74 20.72 17.39
CA SER A 52 -6.74 20.14 16.50
C SER A 52 -8.11 20.78 16.73
N THR A 53 -8.93 20.77 15.71
CA THR A 53 -10.31 21.23 15.77
C THR A 53 -11.22 20.24 15.07
N SER A 54 -12.45 20.08 15.59
CA SER A 54 -13.41 19.14 15.04
C SER A 54 -14.75 19.83 14.80
N PHE A 55 -15.43 19.39 13.77
CA PHE A 55 -16.80 19.77 13.49
C PHE A 55 -17.56 18.56 12.92
N SER A 56 -18.89 18.57 13.03
CA SER A 56 -19.75 17.53 12.49
C SER A 56 -20.66 18.08 11.42
N THR A 57 -20.91 17.26 10.39
CA THR A 57 -21.97 17.49 9.41
C THR A 57 -23.34 16.99 9.90
N GLY A 58 -23.38 16.35 11.06
CA GLY A 58 -24.58 15.90 11.75
C GLY A 58 -24.93 16.79 12.96
N SER A 59 -25.88 16.34 13.76
CA SER A 59 -26.37 17.08 14.94
C SER A 59 -25.45 16.99 16.15
N ARG A 60 -24.49 16.07 16.16
CA ARG A 60 -23.55 15.83 17.27
C ARG A 60 -22.19 15.38 16.75
N LEU A 61 -21.17 15.49 17.58
CA LEU A 61 -19.86 14.90 17.34
C LEU A 61 -19.90 13.42 17.69
N ASP A 62 -19.20 12.61 16.90
CA ASP A 62 -18.95 11.22 17.23
C ASP A 62 -18.03 11.11 18.45
N SER A 63 -18.20 10.08 19.27
CA SER A 63 -17.43 9.85 20.49
C SER A 63 -16.64 8.54 20.49
N GLY A 64 -16.68 7.80 19.39
CA GLY A 64 -15.98 6.53 19.29
C GLY A 64 -14.47 6.70 19.26
N GLU A 65 -13.78 5.83 19.99
CA GLU A 65 -12.31 5.77 20.04
C GLU A 65 -11.83 4.36 19.77
N LEU A 66 -10.61 4.26 19.22
CA LEU A 66 -9.83 3.03 19.13
C LEU A 66 -8.41 3.36 19.55
N LYS A 67 -7.88 2.60 20.51
CA LYS A 67 -6.52 2.78 21.01
C LYS A 67 -5.78 1.46 21.07
N GLY A 68 -4.47 1.53 20.99
CA GLY A 68 -3.66 0.32 21.08
C GLY A 68 -2.18 0.58 20.95
N LYS A 69 -1.46 -0.51 20.83
CA LYS A 69 -0.01 -0.53 20.70
C LYS A 69 0.39 -1.44 19.52
N LEU A 70 1.41 -1.01 18.82
CA LEU A 70 2.02 -1.80 17.75
C LEU A 70 3.41 -2.25 18.19
N VAL A 71 3.67 -3.54 18.00
CA VAL A 71 4.98 -4.16 18.24
C VAL A 71 5.39 -5.01 17.04
N VAL A 72 6.67 -5.03 16.75
CA VAL A 72 7.23 -5.93 15.73
C VAL A 72 7.26 -7.35 16.29
N ALA A 73 6.57 -8.28 15.65
CA ALA A 73 6.38 -9.66 16.14
C ALA A 73 7.69 -10.39 16.44
N GLU A 74 8.72 -10.19 15.60
CA GLU A 74 10.02 -10.85 15.74
C GLU A 74 10.85 -10.34 16.92
N THR A 75 10.73 -9.06 17.26
CA THR A 75 11.65 -8.39 18.20
C THR A 75 10.98 -7.86 19.45
N GLY A 76 9.65 -7.77 19.47
CA GLY A 76 8.89 -7.13 20.54
C GLY A 76 9.11 -5.61 20.65
N LYS A 77 9.90 -5.02 19.72
CA LYS A 77 10.20 -3.59 19.70
C LYS A 77 9.13 -2.82 18.97
N THR A 78 9.06 -1.52 19.21
CA THR A 78 8.19 -0.60 18.47
C THR A 78 8.88 -0.09 17.21
N ASP A 79 8.08 0.22 16.16
CA ASP A 79 8.55 0.83 14.92
C ASP A 79 7.67 2.04 14.62
N SER A 80 8.12 3.22 15.01
CA SER A 80 7.38 4.48 14.82
C SER A 80 7.31 4.96 13.37
N THR A 81 7.96 4.28 12.42
CA THR A 81 7.85 4.58 11.00
C THR A 81 6.54 4.06 10.39
N LEU A 82 5.86 3.15 11.08
CA LEU A 82 4.58 2.62 10.66
C LEU A 82 3.45 3.61 10.98
N ILE A 83 2.43 3.59 10.13
CA ILE A 83 1.15 4.26 10.36
C ILE A 83 0.07 3.21 10.58
N VAL A 84 -0.92 3.53 11.39
CA VAL A 84 -2.13 2.70 11.55
C VAL A 84 -3.25 3.31 10.72
N VAL A 85 -3.95 2.46 9.98
CA VAL A 85 -5.00 2.87 9.05
C VAL A 85 -6.28 2.09 9.29
N LEU A 86 -7.42 2.74 9.06
CA LEU A 86 -8.74 2.11 9.13
C LEU A 86 -9.42 2.14 7.77
N HIS A 87 -9.85 0.97 7.32
CA HIS A 87 -10.67 0.79 6.11
C HIS A 87 -12.12 0.48 6.49
N ARG A 88 -13.06 0.86 5.62
CA ARG A 88 -14.49 0.53 5.77
C ARG A 88 -14.85 -0.77 5.05
N SER A 89 -14.02 -1.22 4.13
CA SER A 89 -14.22 -2.43 3.35
C SER A 89 -13.60 -3.63 4.04
N SER A 90 -14.31 -4.75 4.03
CA SER A 90 -13.83 -6.06 4.46
C SER A 90 -12.95 -6.77 3.41
N ASP A 91 -12.73 -6.13 2.27
CA ASP A 91 -11.90 -6.69 1.20
C ASP A 91 -10.43 -6.59 1.60
N ASP A 92 -9.74 -7.72 1.70
CA ASP A 92 -8.32 -7.82 2.01
C ASP A 92 -7.43 -7.03 1.03
N SER A 93 -7.91 -6.82 -0.19
CA SER A 93 -7.22 -6.00 -1.18
C SER A 93 -7.34 -4.50 -0.93
N ALA A 94 -8.19 -4.07 0.02
CA ALA A 94 -8.40 -2.65 0.31
C ALA A 94 -7.11 -1.94 0.73
N ILE A 95 -6.25 -2.61 1.52
CA ILE A 95 -4.96 -2.06 1.96
C ILE A 95 -4.03 -1.72 0.78
N VAL A 96 -4.16 -2.41 -0.35
CA VAL A 96 -3.36 -2.20 -1.58
C VAL A 96 -4.04 -1.22 -2.53
N ASN A 97 -5.35 -1.37 -2.74
CA ASN A 97 -6.08 -0.74 -3.84
C ASN A 97 -6.84 0.51 -3.43
N GLN A 98 -7.21 0.65 -2.15
CA GLN A 98 -8.07 1.72 -1.67
C GLN A 98 -7.32 2.66 -0.72
N ARG A 99 -7.76 3.92 -0.67
CA ARG A 99 -7.32 4.84 0.38
C ARG A 99 -8.02 4.49 1.69
N PRO A 100 -7.32 4.51 2.82
CA PRO A 100 -7.96 4.34 4.12
C PRO A 100 -8.90 5.50 4.44
N ALA A 101 -9.93 5.25 5.24
CA ALA A 101 -10.83 6.28 5.73
C ALA A 101 -10.16 7.14 6.81
N TYR A 102 -9.42 6.50 7.71
CA TYR A 102 -8.73 7.16 8.82
C TYR A 102 -7.28 6.70 8.92
N ILE A 103 -6.42 7.57 9.38
CA ILE A 103 -5.01 7.27 9.68
C ILE A 103 -4.60 7.91 11.00
N THR A 104 -3.67 7.24 11.69
CA THR A 104 -2.96 7.81 12.82
C THR A 104 -1.49 7.37 12.81
N ARG A 105 -0.64 8.12 13.48
CA ARG A 105 0.77 7.79 13.66
C ARG A 105 1.01 7.20 15.03
N LEU A 106 2.04 6.41 15.14
CA LEU A 106 2.49 5.90 16.43
C LEU A 106 3.25 7.00 17.19
N ASN A 107 3.09 7.02 18.50
CA ASN A 107 3.96 7.79 19.38
C ASN A 107 5.31 7.09 19.59
N GLY A 108 6.22 7.68 20.38
CA GLY A 108 7.54 7.11 20.65
C GLY A 108 7.52 5.73 21.35
N GLU A 109 6.41 5.38 21.99
CA GLU A 109 6.20 4.11 22.69
C GLU A 109 5.47 3.07 21.84
N GLY A 110 5.16 3.41 20.58
CA GLY A 110 4.45 2.57 19.63
C GLY A 110 2.95 2.53 19.86
N GLU A 111 2.38 3.49 20.59
CA GLU A 111 0.96 3.56 20.83
C GLU A 111 0.25 4.39 19.76
N PHE A 112 -0.99 4.05 19.49
CA PHE A 112 -1.87 4.77 18.57
C PHE A 112 -3.22 5.07 19.20
N LEU A 113 -3.84 6.15 18.73
CA LEU A 113 -5.15 6.59 19.13
C LEU A 113 -5.92 7.15 17.94
N PHE A 114 -7.12 6.65 17.73
CA PHE A 114 -8.15 7.26 16.91
C PHE A 114 -9.25 7.80 17.79
N GLN A 115 -9.72 8.99 17.49
CA GLN A 115 -10.78 9.66 18.24
C GLN A 115 -11.87 10.15 17.30
N GLN A 116 -13.05 10.35 17.82
CA GLN A 116 -14.21 10.87 17.11
C GLN A 116 -14.59 10.02 15.90
N LEU A 117 -14.53 8.72 16.08
CA LEU A 117 -14.95 7.77 15.08
C LEU A 117 -16.46 7.56 15.13
N PRO A 118 -17.13 7.42 13.97
CA PRO A 118 -18.53 7.09 13.92
C PRO A 118 -18.77 5.64 14.39
N ASP A 119 -20.00 5.41 14.84
CA ASP A 119 -20.50 4.12 15.33
C ASP A 119 -20.68 3.14 14.15
N ARG A 120 -19.57 2.52 13.71
CA ARG A 120 -19.49 1.49 12.66
C ARG A 120 -18.23 0.67 12.76
N ASP A 121 -18.23 -0.49 12.12
CA ASP A 121 -17.07 -1.36 12.06
C ASP A 121 -16.00 -0.83 11.11
N PHE A 122 -14.74 -1.10 11.47
CA PHE A 122 -13.56 -0.81 10.68
C PHE A 122 -12.63 -2.02 10.60
N TYR A 123 -11.88 -2.10 9.53
CA TYR A 123 -10.78 -3.06 9.33
C TYR A 123 -9.48 -2.32 9.55
N MET A 124 -8.70 -2.80 10.54
CA MET A 124 -7.50 -2.12 11.01
C MET A 124 -6.24 -2.78 10.46
N TYR A 125 -5.38 -1.95 9.91
CA TYR A 125 -4.07 -2.36 9.39
C TYR A 125 -3.00 -1.39 9.88
N ALA A 126 -1.74 -1.86 9.89
CA ALA A 126 -0.60 -0.97 9.99
C ALA A 126 0.36 -1.25 8.84
N LEU A 127 0.98 -0.20 8.32
CA LEU A 127 1.88 -0.30 7.18
C LEU A 127 2.95 0.79 7.21
N LYS A 128 4.05 0.57 6.49
CA LYS A 128 5.07 1.58 6.27
C LYS A 128 4.66 2.48 5.11
N ASP A 129 4.65 3.78 5.34
CA ASP A 129 4.22 4.79 4.36
C ASP A 129 5.39 5.69 3.93
N ASP A 130 6.36 5.13 3.22
CA ASP A 130 7.56 5.87 2.78
C ASP A 130 7.26 6.93 1.70
N GLY A 131 6.15 6.82 1.00
CA GLY A 131 5.80 7.70 -0.13
C GLY A 131 4.56 8.57 0.08
N GLY A 132 3.94 8.57 1.26
CA GLY A 132 2.68 9.29 1.51
C GLY A 132 1.47 8.73 0.76
N MET A 133 1.60 7.54 0.18
CA MET A 133 0.53 6.88 -0.59
C MET A 133 -0.53 6.25 0.31
N ARG A 134 -0.19 6.01 1.60
CA ARG A 134 -1.09 5.45 2.62
C ARG A 134 -1.72 4.12 2.21
N ARG A 135 -0.97 3.34 1.43
CA ARG A 135 -1.33 2.03 0.90
C ARG A 135 -0.12 1.11 0.95
N LEU A 136 -0.38 -0.18 1.03
CA LEU A 136 0.68 -1.18 0.96
C LEU A 136 1.24 -1.22 -0.46
N ILE A 137 2.53 -0.93 -0.61
CA ILE A 137 3.22 -0.95 -1.90
C ILE A 137 4.41 -1.90 -1.80
N GLY A 138 4.46 -2.86 -2.74
CA GLY A 138 5.54 -3.83 -2.83
C GLY A 138 5.45 -4.98 -1.84
N ASN A 139 6.33 -5.97 -2.04
CA ASN A 139 6.36 -7.21 -1.24
C ASN A 139 7.39 -7.14 -0.09
N ASP A 140 8.08 -6.03 0.07
CA ASP A 140 9.15 -5.83 1.06
C ASP A 140 8.66 -4.97 2.25
N ALA A 141 7.35 -4.87 2.42
CA ALA A 141 6.75 -3.98 3.39
C ALA A 141 6.51 -4.69 4.72
N ARG A 142 6.70 -3.93 5.81
CA ARG A 142 6.24 -4.34 7.14
C ARG A 142 4.77 -4.02 7.27
N VAL A 143 3.97 -4.98 7.75
CA VAL A 143 2.52 -4.88 7.84
C VAL A 143 2.02 -5.52 9.13
N ALA A 144 0.93 -4.97 9.67
CA ALA A 144 0.13 -5.61 10.72
C ALA A 144 -1.35 -5.54 10.33
N PHE A 145 -2.14 -6.50 10.78
CA PHE A 145 -3.59 -6.52 10.58
C PHE A 145 -4.28 -7.26 11.71
N LEU A 146 -5.58 -7.08 11.80
CA LEU A 146 -6.48 -7.89 12.62
C LEU A 146 -7.38 -8.73 11.71
N ASP A 147 -7.63 -9.97 12.11
CA ASP A 147 -8.49 -10.89 11.35
C ASP A 147 -9.99 -10.53 11.44
N SER A 148 -10.36 -9.68 12.39
CA SER A 148 -11.73 -9.25 12.62
C SER A 148 -11.87 -7.73 12.57
N ALA A 149 -13.07 -7.28 12.25
CA ALA A 149 -13.42 -5.86 12.34
C ALA A 149 -13.32 -5.38 13.79
N VAL A 150 -12.98 -4.09 13.93
CA VAL A 150 -12.94 -3.39 15.21
C VAL A 150 -14.07 -2.37 15.27
N HIS A 151 -14.73 -2.30 16.41
CA HIS A 151 -15.82 -1.34 16.67
C HIS A 151 -15.35 -0.25 17.62
N PRO A 152 -15.48 1.04 17.27
CA PRO A 152 -15.14 2.13 18.15
C PRO A 152 -16.05 2.18 19.37
N SER A 153 -15.49 2.52 20.53
CA SER A 153 -16.22 2.65 21.78
C SER A 153 -15.81 3.93 22.52
N ALA A 154 -16.67 4.47 23.33
CA ALA A 154 -16.34 5.60 24.21
C ALA A 154 -15.33 5.20 25.31
N ASP A 155 -15.25 3.91 25.65
CA ASP A 155 -14.24 3.34 26.56
C ASP A 155 -13.56 2.13 25.87
N PRO A 156 -12.60 2.38 24.97
CA PRO A 156 -12.01 1.34 24.17
C PRO A 156 -11.03 0.48 24.96
N THR A 157 -11.08 -0.83 24.73
CA THR A 157 -10.04 -1.75 25.16
C THR A 157 -8.79 -1.53 24.32
N SER A 158 -7.60 -1.66 24.92
CA SER A 158 -6.33 -1.52 24.18
C SER A 158 -6.11 -2.69 23.24
N ILE A 159 -5.86 -2.39 21.98
CA ILE A 159 -5.59 -3.35 20.90
C ILE A 159 -4.08 -3.50 20.73
N THR A 160 -3.59 -4.73 20.61
CA THR A 160 -2.19 -4.98 20.24
C THR A 160 -2.11 -5.43 18.79
N LEU A 161 -1.38 -4.67 17.97
CA LEU A 161 -1.04 -5.03 16.59
C LEU A 161 0.36 -5.62 16.53
N TYR A 162 0.50 -6.77 15.89
CA TYR A 162 1.78 -7.41 15.65
C TYR A 162 2.21 -7.18 14.20
N ALA A 163 3.27 -6.41 14.02
CA ALA A 163 3.82 -6.14 12.70
C ALA A 163 4.87 -7.16 12.32
N PHE A 164 4.85 -7.61 11.08
CA PHE A 164 5.81 -8.57 10.51
C PHE A 164 6.23 -8.13 9.12
N ASP A 165 7.42 -8.56 8.71
CA ASP A 165 7.95 -8.30 7.38
C ASP A 165 7.37 -9.33 6.41
N LEU A 166 6.82 -8.88 5.28
CA LEU A 166 6.28 -9.76 4.24
C LEU A 166 7.35 -10.59 3.53
N LYS A 167 8.64 -10.24 3.70
CA LYS A 167 9.75 -11.06 3.23
C LYS A 167 9.95 -12.25 4.16
N GLU A 168 9.85 -13.45 3.62
CA GLU A 168 10.58 -14.59 4.17
C GLU A 168 12.07 -14.28 4.11
N LYS A 169 12.74 -14.23 5.27
CA LYS A 169 14.19 -14.29 5.30
C LYS A 169 14.60 -15.62 4.66
N GLU A 170 15.15 -15.53 3.44
CA GLU A 170 15.94 -16.65 2.93
C GLU A 170 17.00 -16.97 3.99
N THR A 171 16.80 -18.05 4.71
CA THR A 171 17.84 -18.67 5.52
C THR A 171 18.95 -19.08 4.56
N THR A 172 19.94 -18.23 4.43
CA THR A 172 21.19 -18.55 3.75
C THR A 172 21.86 -19.69 4.52
N GLN A 173 21.52 -20.91 4.15
CA GLN A 173 22.46 -22.02 4.37
C GLN A 173 23.62 -21.78 3.39
N SER A 174 24.67 -21.21 3.93
CA SER A 174 25.96 -21.08 3.27
C SER A 174 26.60 -22.44 3.13
N GLY A 175 26.37 -23.09 1.99
CA GLY A 175 27.25 -24.15 1.48
C GLY A 175 28.26 -23.53 0.53
N PRO A 176 29.53 -23.90 0.57
CA PRO A 176 30.54 -23.28 -0.30
C PRO A 176 30.36 -23.71 -1.75
N ALA A 177 30.06 -22.77 -2.62
CA ALA A 177 30.08 -22.99 -4.06
C ALA A 177 31.49 -22.85 -4.62
N PRO A 178 31.92 -23.70 -5.54
CA PRO A 178 33.26 -23.60 -6.15
C PRO A 178 33.34 -22.41 -7.10
N SER A 179 34.38 -21.63 -6.91
CA SER A 179 34.74 -20.45 -7.72
C SER A 179 35.25 -20.85 -9.11
N MET A 180 34.66 -20.33 -10.16
CA MET A 180 35.31 -20.23 -11.48
C MET A 180 35.64 -18.77 -11.79
N PRO A 181 36.82 -18.48 -12.36
CA PRO A 181 37.29 -17.12 -12.57
C PRO A 181 36.70 -16.50 -13.83
N THR A 182 36.15 -15.31 -13.70
CA THR A 182 35.74 -14.47 -14.83
C THR A 182 36.74 -13.33 -15.05
N PRO A 183 37.15 -12.99 -16.29
CA PRO A 183 38.08 -11.91 -16.57
C PRO A 183 37.40 -10.54 -16.36
N GLY A 184 38.19 -9.64 -15.78
CA GLY A 184 37.74 -8.34 -15.31
C GLY A 184 37.39 -7.35 -16.43
N ILE A 185 36.38 -6.53 -16.13
CA ILE A 185 36.20 -5.19 -16.70
C ILE A 185 36.04 -4.20 -15.56
N LYS A 186 36.99 -3.26 -15.48
CA LYS A 186 36.98 -2.13 -14.56
C LYS A 186 35.92 -1.11 -14.97
N GLY A 187 35.19 -0.58 -14.02
CA GLY A 187 34.56 0.70 -14.25
C GLY A 187 33.32 1.06 -13.46
N ARG A 188 33.53 1.85 -12.43
CA ARG A 188 32.76 2.98 -11.89
C ARG A 188 31.83 2.72 -10.71
N PRO A 189 32.08 3.42 -9.56
CA PRO A 189 31.20 3.39 -8.41
C PRO A 189 30.11 4.46 -8.56
N GLY A 190 28.87 4.05 -8.39
CA GLY A 190 27.69 4.91 -8.41
C GLY A 190 26.54 4.14 -7.76
N GLY A 191 26.47 4.21 -6.42
CA GLY A 191 25.43 3.56 -5.66
C GLY A 191 24.09 4.25 -5.82
N ALA A 192 23.10 3.51 -6.19
CA ALA A 192 21.70 3.69 -5.82
C ALA A 192 21.17 2.29 -5.64
N ALA A 193 20.55 2.00 -4.51
CA ALA A 193 19.89 0.74 -4.26
C ALA A 193 18.88 0.49 -5.38
N ALA A 194 19.23 -0.42 -6.30
CA ALA A 194 18.35 -0.78 -7.39
C ALA A 194 17.13 -1.48 -6.79
N GLU A 195 15.97 -0.86 -6.90
CA GLU A 195 14.70 -1.52 -6.70
C GLU A 195 14.73 -2.85 -7.47
N LYS A 196 14.55 -3.95 -6.76
CA LYS A 196 14.43 -5.28 -7.37
C LYS A 196 13.08 -5.36 -8.10
N ARG A 197 13.01 -4.79 -9.28
CA ARG A 197 11.85 -4.95 -10.17
C ARG A 197 11.88 -6.35 -10.74
N LEU A 198 10.73 -7.01 -10.78
CA LEU A 198 10.56 -8.27 -11.49
C LEU A 198 11.01 -8.07 -12.94
N ARG A 199 12.07 -8.78 -13.33
CA ARG A 199 12.54 -8.78 -14.70
C ARG A 199 11.88 -9.92 -15.46
N TYR A 200 11.47 -9.65 -16.67
CA TYR A 200 10.87 -10.64 -17.54
C TYR A 200 11.51 -10.61 -18.92
N ALA A 201 11.48 -11.75 -19.57
CA ALA A 201 11.82 -11.93 -20.97
C ALA A 201 10.66 -12.65 -21.66
N ASN A 202 10.46 -12.38 -22.93
CA ASN A 202 9.47 -13.07 -23.74
C ASN A 202 10.14 -13.69 -24.98
N ASN A 203 9.41 -14.54 -25.69
CA ASN A 203 9.88 -15.21 -26.90
C ASN A 203 9.51 -14.49 -28.22
N LEU A 204 9.11 -13.22 -28.13
CA LEU A 204 8.83 -12.44 -29.34
C LEU A 204 10.11 -12.10 -30.07
N SER A 205 10.07 -12.16 -31.39
CA SER A 205 11.14 -11.68 -32.28
C SER A 205 10.71 -10.32 -32.83
N GLU A 206 11.43 -9.25 -32.49
CA GLU A 206 11.10 -7.87 -32.90
C GLU A 206 9.64 -7.47 -32.62
N GLY A 207 9.09 -7.95 -31.50
CA GLY A 207 7.69 -7.70 -31.13
C GLY A 207 6.67 -8.55 -31.87
N LYS A 208 7.10 -9.52 -32.69
CA LYS A 208 6.25 -10.43 -33.45
C LYS A 208 6.21 -11.82 -32.82
N GLN A 209 5.02 -12.41 -32.77
CA GLN A 209 4.78 -13.77 -32.31
C GLN A 209 4.84 -14.74 -33.47
N ASP A 210 5.55 -15.87 -33.29
CA ASP A 210 5.50 -17.01 -34.21
C ASP A 210 4.09 -17.64 -34.13
N LEU A 211 3.43 -17.78 -35.28
CA LEU A 211 2.06 -18.30 -35.37
C LEU A 211 1.93 -19.75 -34.90
N LEU A 212 3.01 -20.54 -34.99
CA LEU A 212 3.04 -21.96 -34.65
C LEU A 212 3.51 -22.23 -33.21
N ARG A 213 3.95 -21.20 -32.49
CA ARG A 213 4.44 -21.32 -31.11
C ARG A 213 3.56 -20.61 -30.12
N PRO A 214 3.45 -21.13 -28.88
CA PRO A 214 2.82 -20.40 -27.82
C PRO A 214 3.64 -19.16 -27.47
N PHE A 215 2.98 -18.12 -26.97
CA PHE A 215 3.69 -17.01 -26.33
C PHE A 215 4.21 -17.45 -24.97
N GLU A 216 5.46 -17.17 -24.69
CA GLU A 216 6.13 -17.51 -23.45
C GLU A 216 6.68 -16.26 -22.77
N LEU A 217 6.39 -16.12 -21.50
CA LEU A 217 6.92 -15.08 -20.63
C LEU A 217 7.72 -15.75 -19.50
N THR A 218 9.01 -15.47 -19.44
CA THR A 218 9.89 -15.98 -18.40
C THR A 218 10.24 -14.86 -17.43
N VAL A 219 10.13 -15.13 -16.14
CA VAL A 219 10.46 -14.19 -15.07
C VAL A 219 11.72 -14.63 -14.33
N ASP A 220 12.51 -13.66 -13.87
CA ASP A 220 13.78 -13.90 -13.16
C ASP A 220 13.57 -14.51 -11.75
N GLN A 221 12.37 -14.34 -11.16
CA GLN A 221 12.02 -14.87 -9.85
C GLN A 221 10.71 -15.66 -9.94
N PRO A 222 10.51 -16.70 -9.10
CA PRO A 222 9.26 -17.44 -9.06
C PRO A 222 8.08 -16.55 -8.67
N LEU A 223 6.97 -16.67 -9.36
CA LEU A 223 5.74 -15.96 -9.02
C LEU A 223 5.13 -16.55 -7.75
N ILE A 224 5.02 -15.75 -6.71
CA ILE A 224 4.45 -16.18 -5.40
C ILE A 224 2.95 -16.45 -5.54
N ARG A 225 2.25 -15.56 -6.25
CA ARG A 225 0.82 -15.72 -6.56
C ARG A 225 0.62 -15.54 -8.05
N PHE A 226 -0.16 -16.43 -8.63
CA PHE A 226 -0.57 -16.39 -10.02
C PHE A 226 -2.06 -16.63 -10.11
N ASP A 227 -2.77 -15.64 -10.63
CA ASP A 227 -4.21 -15.69 -10.86
C ASP A 227 -4.47 -15.52 -12.36
N SER A 228 -4.76 -16.63 -13.01
CA SER A 228 -5.03 -16.63 -14.45
C SER A 228 -6.27 -15.84 -14.85
N SER A 229 -7.21 -15.65 -13.94
CA SER A 229 -8.45 -14.90 -14.20
C SER A 229 -8.22 -13.40 -14.41
N LYS A 230 -7.09 -12.89 -13.92
CA LYS A 230 -6.71 -11.48 -14.06
C LYS A 230 -5.92 -11.17 -15.33
N ILE A 231 -5.51 -12.21 -16.08
CA ILE A 231 -4.80 -12.04 -17.35
C ILE A 231 -5.81 -12.24 -18.47
N ARG A 232 -5.96 -11.24 -19.29
CA ARG A 232 -6.89 -11.26 -20.42
C ARG A 232 -6.16 -10.93 -21.70
N LEU A 233 -6.48 -11.65 -22.76
CA LEU A 233 -5.95 -11.40 -24.08
C LEU A 233 -7.00 -10.64 -24.91
N TYR A 234 -6.53 -9.60 -25.58
CA TYR A 234 -7.35 -8.78 -26.46
C TYR A 234 -6.76 -8.70 -27.85
N THR A 235 -7.62 -8.49 -28.83
CA THR A 235 -7.20 -8.11 -30.20
C THR A 235 -7.51 -6.65 -30.44
N ASP A 236 -6.67 -6.02 -31.27
CA ASP A 236 -6.84 -4.63 -31.72
C ASP A 236 -6.73 -3.56 -30.63
N THR A 237 -6.64 -2.35 -31.06
CA THR A 237 -6.63 -1.12 -30.21
C THR A 237 -7.94 -0.90 -29.49
N SER A 238 -9.03 -1.52 -29.96
CA SER A 238 -10.38 -1.45 -29.37
C SER A 238 -10.59 -2.43 -28.22
N PHE A 239 -9.57 -3.20 -27.79
CA PHE A 239 -9.62 -4.17 -26.70
C PHE A 239 -10.75 -5.21 -26.85
N ILE A 240 -10.89 -5.81 -28.02
CA ILE A 240 -11.85 -6.89 -28.24
C ILE A 240 -11.33 -8.16 -27.55
N PRO A 241 -12.08 -8.76 -26.59
CA PRO A 241 -11.59 -9.93 -25.85
C PRO A 241 -11.50 -11.17 -26.74
N VAL A 242 -10.41 -11.92 -26.59
CA VAL A 242 -10.21 -13.22 -27.22
C VAL A 242 -10.82 -14.29 -26.31
N ALA A 243 -11.75 -15.09 -26.83
CA ALA A 243 -12.47 -16.07 -26.02
C ALA A 243 -11.71 -17.40 -25.84
N ASN A 244 -10.90 -17.81 -26.81
CA ASN A 244 -10.30 -19.14 -26.86
C ASN A 244 -8.77 -19.08 -26.71
N TYR A 245 -8.29 -19.03 -25.45
CA TYR A 245 -6.89 -19.22 -25.13
C TYR A 245 -6.73 -20.00 -23.84
N SER A 246 -5.60 -20.66 -23.65
CA SER A 246 -5.24 -21.28 -22.40
C SER A 246 -3.96 -20.64 -21.84
N LEU A 247 -3.94 -20.47 -20.52
CA LEU A 247 -2.82 -19.92 -19.80
C LEU A 247 -2.34 -20.94 -18.78
N SER A 248 -1.07 -21.29 -18.82
CA SER A 248 -0.45 -22.21 -17.89
C SER A 248 0.83 -21.64 -17.31
N ILE A 249 1.21 -22.13 -16.14
CA ILE A 249 2.46 -21.79 -15.48
C ILE A 249 3.25 -23.09 -15.24
N ASP A 250 4.56 -23.02 -15.38
CA ASP A 250 5.43 -24.16 -15.11
C ASP A 250 5.51 -24.50 -13.60
N SER A 251 6.06 -25.66 -13.29
CA SER A 251 6.21 -26.15 -11.89
C SER A 251 7.12 -25.24 -11.05
N ASN A 252 8.07 -24.56 -11.67
CA ASN A 252 8.99 -23.63 -11.00
C ASN A 252 8.41 -22.21 -10.87
N ARG A 253 7.19 -22.00 -11.34
CA ARG A 253 6.49 -20.69 -11.33
C ARG A 253 7.28 -19.55 -11.94
N ARG A 254 8.12 -19.86 -12.94
CA ARG A 254 8.96 -18.87 -13.63
C ARG A 254 8.58 -18.67 -15.09
N LYS A 255 7.81 -19.58 -15.68
CA LYS A 255 7.45 -19.53 -17.09
C LYS A 255 5.94 -19.59 -17.26
N LEU A 256 5.39 -18.54 -17.81
CA LEU A 256 4.01 -18.43 -18.25
C LEU A 256 3.93 -18.80 -19.72
N THR A 257 3.01 -19.67 -20.07
CA THR A 257 2.75 -20.08 -21.45
C THR A 257 1.31 -19.74 -21.80
N LEU A 258 1.15 -18.92 -22.82
CA LEU A 258 -0.15 -18.54 -23.38
C LEU A 258 -0.30 -19.22 -24.74
N GLN A 259 -1.29 -20.09 -24.85
CA GLN A 259 -1.60 -20.80 -26.09
C GLN A 259 -2.91 -20.29 -26.66
N VAL A 260 -2.84 -19.84 -27.90
CA VAL A 260 -3.98 -19.35 -28.68
C VAL A 260 -3.70 -19.65 -30.17
N ASN A 261 -4.75 -19.78 -30.95
CA ASN A 261 -4.60 -19.84 -32.42
C ASN A 261 -4.33 -18.42 -32.95
N TRP A 262 -3.06 -18.10 -33.09
CA TRP A 262 -2.62 -16.81 -33.59
C TRP A 262 -3.12 -16.59 -35.04
N THR A 263 -3.52 -15.38 -35.34
CA THR A 263 -3.92 -14.99 -36.70
C THR A 263 -2.89 -14.02 -37.23
N GLU A 264 -2.50 -14.20 -38.48
CA GLU A 264 -1.56 -13.34 -39.18
C GLU A 264 -2.09 -11.89 -39.25
N ASP A 265 -1.16 -10.94 -39.18
CA ASP A 265 -1.42 -9.49 -39.23
C ASP A 265 -2.41 -8.95 -38.16
N LYS A 266 -2.61 -9.69 -37.09
CA LYS A 266 -3.40 -9.22 -35.95
C LYS A 266 -2.54 -8.67 -34.81
N LEU A 267 -2.95 -7.52 -34.26
CA LEU A 267 -2.39 -6.98 -33.04
C LEU A 267 -3.06 -7.64 -31.83
N TYR A 268 -2.25 -8.15 -30.91
CA TYR A 268 -2.70 -8.70 -29.62
C TYR A 268 -2.17 -7.86 -28.47
N LYS A 269 -2.95 -7.72 -27.42
CA LYS A 269 -2.61 -6.99 -26.19
C LYS A 269 -2.97 -7.76 -24.94
#